data_32a36a9743bf210061a0e25fa24ee242
#
_entry.id   32a36a9743bf210061a0e25fa24ee242
#
_cell.length_a   1.000
_cell.length_b   1.000
_cell.length_c   1.000
_cell.angle_alpha   90.00
_cell.angle_beta   90.00
_cell.angle_gamma   90.00
#
_symmetry.space_group_name_H-M   'P 1'
#
loop_
_entity.id
_entity.type
_entity.pdbx_description
1 polymer ?
#
loop_
_entity_poly.entity_id
_entity_poly.type
_entity_poly.pdbx_seq_one_letter_code
_entity_poly.pdbx_strand_id
1 'polypeptide(L)'
;MKRRVVVTGLGMVSPLGNDLASSWQGIIEGRSGIGPLTHIADAYLERFTTKIAGEVKDFDITADNEQFGKYRVSGKDAKKMDPFIHYGLGASFMALHDSGLEITEANAERVGAIVGAGIGGLLGIEEQTIEFHEGKKISPFYVPKTIINMLPGQLSIIAGLKGPSFSAVSACATSNHSIGSAMRMIQYGDADVMVVGGAERGSSPTAVGGFCAMKAMSTRNDDPTRASRPWDKDRDGFVLGDGAGILILEEYEHAKARGAKIYCELAGFGASSDANHMTRSEEHTSELQSRF
;
A
#
# COMPACT_ATOMS: atom_id res chain seq x y z
N MET A 1 -3.40 32.63 2.67
CA MET A 1 -2.51 31.57 3.20
C MET A 1 -3.02 30.24 2.69
N LYS A 2 -2.13 29.26 2.42
CA LYS A 2 -2.57 27.91 2.10
C LYS A 2 -3.19 27.26 3.35
N ARG A 3 -4.19 26.41 3.16
CA ARG A 3 -4.80 25.62 4.24
C ARG A 3 -3.75 24.66 4.82
N ARG A 4 -3.73 24.50 6.14
CA ARG A 4 -2.85 23.55 6.83
C ARG A 4 -3.42 22.15 6.72
N VAL A 5 -2.55 21.15 6.61
CA VAL A 5 -2.94 19.73 6.48
C VAL A 5 -2.37 18.94 7.62
N VAL A 6 -3.19 18.15 8.27
CA VAL A 6 -2.82 17.33 9.42
C VAL A 6 -3.17 15.86 9.18
N VAL A 7 -2.53 14.97 9.92
CA VAL A 7 -2.82 13.54 9.94
C VAL A 7 -3.73 13.25 11.14
N THR A 8 -4.92 12.69 10.89
CA THR A 8 -5.90 12.39 11.92
C THR A 8 -6.20 10.91 12.08
N GLY A 9 -5.76 10.05 11.15
CA GLY A 9 -5.97 8.60 11.23
C GLY A 9 -4.85 7.82 10.57
N LEU A 10 -4.57 6.64 11.10
CA LEU A 10 -3.53 5.73 10.66
C LEU A 10 -4.08 4.31 10.50
N GLY A 11 -3.65 3.60 9.45
CA GLY A 11 -3.95 2.19 9.26
C GLY A 11 -2.81 1.47 8.55
N MET A 12 -2.58 0.23 8.94
CA MET A 12 -1.46 -0.55 8.42
C MET A 12 -1.80 -2.04 8.37
N VAL A 13 -1.33 -2.68 7.30
CA VAL A 13 -1.21 -4.13 7.15
C VAL A 13 0.22 -4.41 6.71
N SER A 14 0.95 -5.24 7.42
CA SER A 14 2.37 -5.48 7.15
C SER A 14 2.78 -6.92 7.48
N PRO A 15 3.97 -7.36 7.06
CA PRO A 15 4.52 -8.66 7.47
C PRO A 15 4.78 -8.79 8.99
N LEU A 16 4.73 -7.69 9.74
CA LEU A 16 4.88 -7.68 11.19
C LEU A 16 3.56 -7.80 11.95
N GLY A 17 2.44 -7.47 11.27
CA GLY A 17 1.11 -7.52 11.87
C GLY A 17 0.03 -6.98 10.93
N ASN A 18 -1.20 -7.40 11.18
CA ASN A 18 -2.36 -7.05 10.37
C ASN A 18 -3.11 -5.80 10.89
N ASP A 19 -2.46 -5.04 11.75
CA ASP A 19 -2.92 -3.76 12.29
C ASP A 19 -1.75 -2.85 12.68
N LEU A 20 -2.06 -1.59 12.99
CA LEU A 20 -1.06 -0.58 13.36
C LEU A 20 -0.31 -0.95 14.65
N ALA A 21 -1.01 -1.43 15.67
CA ALA A 21 -0.43 -1.69 16.99
C ALA A 21 0.55 -2.87 16.94
N SER A 22 0.16 -3.98 16.33
CA SER A 22 1.01 -5.17 16.17
C SER A 22 2.21 -4.91 15.26
N SER A 23 2.01 -4.15 14.18
CA SER A 23 3.11 -3.73 13.28
C SER A 23 4.09 -2.82 14.01
N TRP A 24 3.59 -1.82 14.75
CA TRP A 24 4.42 -0.89 15.53
C TRP A 24 5.21 -1.60 16.64
N GLN A 25 4.56 -2.51 17.36
CA GLN A 25 5.23 -3.33 18.37
C GLN A 25 6.36 -4.16 17.76
N GLY A 26 6.14 -4.75 16.59
CA GLY A 26 7.18 -5.47 15.85
C GLY A 26 8.38 -4.59 15.49
N ILE A 27 8.13 -3.34 15.09
CA ILE A 27 9.20 -2.37 14.78
C ILE A 27 10.01 -2.04 16.05
N ILE A 28 9.34 -1.74 17.17
CA ILE A 28 10.02 -1.41 18.45
C ILE A 28 10.87 -2.58 18.94
N GLU A 29 10.39 -3.81 18.79
CA GLU A 29 11.10 -5.04 19.18
C GLU A 29 12.24 -5.40 18.22
N GLY A 30 12.37 -4.71 17.08
CA GLY A 30 13.35 -5.05 16.05
C GLY A 30 13.05 -6.40 15.37
N ARG A 31 11.78 -6.85 15.36
CA ARG A 31 11.40 -8.08 14.68
C ARG A 31 11.53 -7.90 13.16
N SER A 32 11.97 -8.96 12.48
CA SER A 32 11.91 -9.03 11.02
C SER A 32 10.63 -9.74 10.59
N GLY A 33 9.92 -9.15 9.63
CA GLY A 33 8.80 -9.81 8.95
C GLY A 33 9.22 -10.61 7.72
N ILE A 34 10.54 -10.67 7.43
CA ILE A 34 11.08 -11.40 6.28
C ILE A 34 11.26 -12.87 6.64
N GLY A 35 10.79 -13.76 5.77
CA GLY A 35 10.89 -15.19 5.89
C GLY A 35 10.85 -15.89 4.54
N PRO A 36 10.78 -17.21 4.51
CA PRO A 36 10.59 -17.97 3.28
C PRO A 36 9.29 -17.56 2.57
N LEU A 37 9.34 -17.50 1.24
CA LEU A 37 8.15 -17.31 0.40
C LEU A 37 7.23 -18.53 0.55
N THR A 38 5.99 -18.29 0.94
CA THR A 38 4.97 -19.32 1.14
C THR A 38 3.76 -19.18 0.21
N HIS A 39 3.59 -18.02 -0.39
CA HIS A 39 2.48 -17.73 -1.31
C HIS A 39 2.74 -18.21 -2.75
N ILE A 40 3.94 -18.70 -3.04
CA ILE A 40 4.36 -19.18 -4.36
C ILE A 40 4.59 -20.68 -4.29
N ALA A 41 4.03 -21.43 -5.23
CA ALA A 41 4.21 -22.87 -5.29
C ALA A 41 5.68 -23.26 -5.52
N ASP A 42 6.12 -24.36 -4.90
CA ASP A 42 7.50 -24.86 -4.94
C ASP A 42 8.06 -24.98 -6.36
N ALA A 43 7.24 -25.44 -7.31
CA ALA A 43 7.64 -25.58 -8.72
C ALA A 43 8.11 -24.25 -9.38
N TYR A 44 7.64 -23.10 -8.88
CA TYR A 44 8.16 -21.79 -9.29
C TYR A 44 9.37 -21.38 -8.46
N LEU A 45 9.34 -21.66 -7.14
CA LEU A 45 10.44 -21.29 -6.24
C LEU A 45 11.75 -21.97 -6.60
N GLU A 46 11.72 -23.22 -7.11
CA GLU A 46 12.91 -23.93 -7.60
C GLU A 46 13.64 -23.17 -8.72
N ARG A 47 12.92 -22.37 -9.50
CA ARG A 47 13.43 -21.60 -10.63
C ARG A 47 14.01 -20.24 -10.23
N PHE A 48 13.80 -19.79 -8.99
CA PHE A 48 14.17 -18.45 -8.54
C PHE A 48 15.43 -18.49 -7.67
N THR A 49 16.26 -17.46 -7.80
CA THR A 49 17.46 -17.27 -6.96
C THR A 49 17.09 -16.77 -5.57
N THR A 50 16.02 -15.99 -5.45
CA THR A 50 15.49 -15.48 -4.18
C THR A 50 14.28 -16.28 -3.77
N LYS A 51 14.25 -16.73 -2.50
CA LYS A 51 13.20 -17.56 -1.91
C LYS A 51 12.62 -16.93 -0.64
N ILE A 52 12.82 -15.64 -0.48
CA ILE A 52 12.44 -14.87 0.72
C ILE A 52 11.65 -13.61 0.37
N ALA A 53 10.71 -13.26 1.23
CA ALA A 53 9.95 -12.01 1.18
C ALA A 53 9.39 -11.65 2.55
N GLY A 54 8.93 -10.42 2.70
CA GLY A 54 8.05 -10.01 3.78
C GLY A 54 6.59 -10.18 3.34
N GLU A 55 6.03 -11.37 3.54
CA GLU A 55 4.64 -11.67 3.20
C GLU A 55 3.68 -11.25 4.32
N VAL A 56 2.53 -10.69 3.95
CA VAL A 56 1.40 -10.51 4.89
C VAL A 56 0.79 -11.88 5.15
N LYS A 57 0.67 -12.24 6.43
CA LYS A 57 0.16 -13.54 6.88
C LYS A 57 -1.21 -13.40 7.54
N ASP A 58 -2.08 -14.40 7.31
CA ASP A 58 -3.36 -14.54 8.02
C ASP A 58 -4.28 -13.30 7.96
N PHE A 59 -4.15 -12.47 6.91
CA PHE A 59 -5.02 -11.32 6.72
C PHE A 59 -6.29 -11.72 5.97
N ASP A 60 -7.43 -11.48 6.60
CA ASP A 60 -8.76 -11.70 6.01
C ASP A 60 -9.59 -10.42 6.05
N ILE A 61 -9.84 -9.84 4.87
CA ILE A 61 -10.69 -8.63 4.72
C ILE A 61 -12.16 -8.90 5.05
N THR A 62 -12.57 -10.17 5.06
CA THR A 62 -13.96 -10.57 5.36
C THR A 62 -14.19 -10.82 6.84
N ALA A 63 -13.13 -10.84 7.65
CA ALA A 63 -13.22 -11.05 9.09
C ALA A 63 -14.04 -9.94 9.75
N ASP A 64 -14.76 -10.31 10.81
CA ASP A 64 -15.39 -9.34 11.71
C ASP A 64 -14.33 -8.75 12.64
N ASN A 65 -13.67 -7.70 12.15
CA ASN A 65 -12.57 -7.03 12.83
C ASN A 65 -13.06 -5.68 13.38
N GLU A 66 -13.00 -5.50 14.69
CA GLU A 66 -13.40 -4.25 15.37
C GLU A 66 -12.63 -3.03 14.85
N GLN A 67 -11.36 -3.21 14.44
CA GLN A 67 -10.53 -2.14 13.91
C GLN A 67 -11.01 -1.63 12.55
N PHE A 68 -11.85 -2.37 11.84
CA PHE A 68 -12.51 -1.91 10.62
C PHE A 68 -13.72 -1.00 10.91
N GLY A 69 -14.05 -0.75 12.18
CA GLY A 69 -15.19 0.05 12.56
C GLY A 69 -16.50 -0.53 11.99
N LYS A 70 -17.24 0.29 11.25
CA LYS A 70 -18.51 -0.11 10.61
C LYS A 70 -18.35 -0.75 9.23
N TYR A 71 -17.12 -0.75 8.66
CA TYR A 71 -16.89 -1.20 7.29
C TYR A 71 -16.76 -2.71 7.21
N ARG A 72 -17.38 -3.31 6.20
CA ARG A 72 -17.36 -4.76 5.97
C ARG A 72 -17.26 -5.08 4.49
N VAL A 73 -16.58 -6.16 4.18
CA VAL A 73 -16.51 -6.73 2.83
C VAL A 73 -17.08 -8.15 2.87
N SER A 74 -18.05 -8.43 2.01
CA SER A 74 -18.59 -9.79 1.92
C SER A 74 -17.60 -10.74 1.26
N GLY A 75 -17.64 -12.04 1.60
CA GLY A 75 -16.82 -13.05 0.92
C GLY A 75 -17.07 -13.13 -0.59
N LYS A 76 -18.29 -12.76 -1.04
CA LYS A 76 -18.61 -12.66 -2.48
C LYS A 76 -17.89 -11.49 -3.15
N ASP A 77 -17.77 -10.35 -2.46
CA ASP A 77 -17.11 -9.17 -3.02
C ASP A 77 -15.60 -9.28 -2.92
N ALA A 78 -15.06 -9.86 -1.86
CA ALA A 78 -13.64 -10.12 -1.73
C ALA A 78 -13.09 -10.96 -2.90
N LYS A 79 -13.82 -11.96 -3.38
CA LYS A 79 -13.44 -12.78 -4.55
C LYS A 79 -13.32 -11.99 -5.86
N LYS A 80 -13.90 -10.78 -5.93
CA LYS A 80 -13.81 -9.89 -7.10
C LYS A 80 -12.63 -8.92 -7.03
N MET A 81 -11.77 -9.02 -6.04
CA MET A 81 -10.67 -8.13 -5.77
C MET A 81 -9.35 -8.92 -5.67
N ASP A 82 -8.28 -8.36 -6.18
CA ASP A 82 -6.93 -8.89 -5.97
C ASP A 82 -6.47 -8.58 -4.53
N PRO A 83 -5.59 -9.39 -3.93
CA PRO A 83 -5.13 -9.20 -2.55
C PRO A 83 -4.55 -7.82 -2.22
N PHE A 84 -3.93 -7.09 -3.17
CA PHE A 84 -3.48 -5.73 -2.88
C PHE A 84 -4.64 -4.81 -2.51
N ILE A 85 -5.83 -5.01 -3.12
CA ILE A 85 -7.05 -4.27 -2.78
C ILE A 85 -7.51 -4.65 -1.36
N HIS A 86 -7.42 -5.93 -0.98
CA HIS A 86 -7.77 -6.35 0.38
C HIS A 86 -6.92 -5.65 1.43
N TYR A 87 -5.59 -5.62 1.24
CA TYR A 87 -4.68 -4.94 2.16
C TYR A 87 -4.96 -3.45 2.25
N GLY A 88 -5.15 -2.81 1.10
CA GLY A 88 -5.45 -1.38 1.02
C GLY A 88 -6.79 -1.00 1.64
N LEU A 89 -7.84 -1.80 1.43
CA LEU A 89 -9.16 -1.59 2.07
C LEU A 89 -9.07 -1.77 3.58
N GLY A 90 -8.45 -2.86 4.05
CA GLY A 90 -8.29 -3.11 5.48
C GLY A 90 -7.55 -1.98 6.20
N ALA A 91 -6.41 -1.56 5.66
CA ALA A 91 -5.67 -0.41 6.19
C ALA A 91 -6.49 0.90 6.12
N SER A 92 -7.30 1.10 5.05
CA SER A 92 -8.16 2.28 4.93
C SER A 92 -9.29 2.28 5.96
N PHE A 93 -9.90 1.14 6.23
CA PHE A 93 -10.94 1.00 7.25
C PHE A 93 -10.40 1.29 8.65
N MET A 94 -9.20 0.76 8.97
CA MET A 94 -8.50 1.06 10.21
C MET A 94 -8.22 2.56 10.35
N ALA A 95 -7.69 3.20 9.29
CA ALA A 95 -7.39 4.63 9.30
C ALA A 95 -8.64 5.50 9.48
N LEU A 96 -9.74 5.16 8.80
CA LEU A 96 -11.03 5.83 8.96
C LEU A 96 -11.59 5.65 10.38
N HIS A 97 -11.51 4.45 10.93
CA HIS A 97 -11.94 4.16 12.30
C HIS A 97 -11.08 4.93 13.31
N ASP A 98 -9.76 4.89 13.21
CA ASP A 98 -8.83 5.62 14.09
C ASP A 98 -9.04 7.14 14.03
N SER A 99 -9.39 7.68 12.87
CA SER A 99 -9.66 9.11 12.71
C SER A 99 -10.95 9.58 13.40
N GLY A 100 -11.87 8.66 13.70
CA GLY A 100 -13.21 8.99 14.20
C GLY A 100 -14.04 9.84 13.23
N LEU A 101 -13.68 9.86 11.93
CA LEU A 101 -14.41 10.62 10.92
C LEU A 101 -15.72 9.92 10.55
N GLU A 102 -16.84 10.60 10.75
CA GLU A 102 -18.14 10.16 10.25
C GLU A 102 -18.39 10.72 8.84
N ILE A 103 -18.57 9.82 7.87
CA ILE A 103 -18.90 10.19 6.49
C ILE A 103 -20.42 10.19 6.36
N THR A 104 -20.96 11.35 5.99
CA THR A 104 -22.38 11.64 5.88
C THR A 104 -22.69 12.26 4.51
N GLU A 105 -23.96 12.37 4.15
CA GLU A 105 -24.33 13.05 2.91
C GLU A 105 -23.84 14.51 2.85
N ALA A 106 -23.72 15.16 4.00
CA ALA A 106 -23.32 16.56 4.09
C ALA A 106 -21.82 16.79 3.79
N ASN A 107 -20.97 15.79 4.04
CA ASN A 107 -19.52 15.92 3.85
C ASN A 107 -18.93 14.98 2.80
N ALA A 108 -19.68 14.02 2.29
CA ALA A 108 -19.18 12.98 1.39
C ALA A 108 -18.46 13.54 0.15
N GLU A 109 -18.95 14.64 -0.43
CA GLU A 109 -18.34 15.31 -1.60
C GLU A 109 -17.01 16.02 -1.27
N ARG A 110 -16.72 16.20 0.02
CA ARG A 110 -15.47 16.81 0.52
C ARG A 110 -14.46 15.79 1.03
N VAL A 111 -14.81 14.49 0.98
CA VAL A 111 -13.95 13.37 1.40
C VAL A 111 -13.56 12.55 0.19
N GLY A 112 -12.29 12.55 -0.16
CA GLY A 112 -11.74 11.84 -1.31
C GLY A 112 -10.75 10.74 -0.94
N ALA A 113 -10.19 10.07 -1.97
CA ALA A 113 -9.19 9.03 -1.80
C ALA A 113 -8.13 9.05 -2.91
N ILE A 114 -6.85 9.03 -2.53
CA ILE A 114 -5.73 8.78 -3.44
C ILE A 114 -4.92 7.63 -2.85
N VAL A 115 -5.22 6.41 -3.26
CA VAL A 115 -4.50 5.22 -2.83
C VAL A 115 -3.99 4.49 -4.05
N GLY A 116 -2.68 4.30 -4.12
CA GLY A 116 -2.03 3.71 -5.27
C GLY A 116 -1.37 2.36 -5.01
N ALA A 117 -0.85 1.78 -6.07
CA ALA A 117 0.00 0.60 -6.06
C ALA A 117 1.09 0.76 -7.13
N GLY A 118 2.23 0.13 -6.96
CA GLY A 118 3.31 0.17 -7.95
C GLY A 118 3.02 -0.72 -9.16
N ILE A 119 2.44 -1.90 -8.93
CA ILE A 119 2.11 -2.90 -9.95
C ILE A 119 0.61 -3.22 -9.90
N GLY A 120 0.04 -3.37 -8.71
CA GLY A 120 -1.38 -3.69 -8.50
C GLY A 120 -1.68 -5.17 -8.67
N GLY A 121 -2.75 -5.52 -9.40
CA GLY A 121 -3.31 -6.86 -9.49
C GLY A 121 -2.53 -7.85 -10.37
N LEU A 122 -1.21 -7.92 -10.24
CA LEU A 122 -0.36 -8.79 -11.05
C LEU A 122 -0.71 -10.27 -10.86
N LEU A 123 -0.98 -10.71 -9.62
CA LEU A 123 -1.39 -12.08 -9.33
C LEU A 123 -2.67 -12.45 -10.08
N GLY A 124 -3.68 -11.58 -10.04
CA GLY A 124 -4.93 -11.81 -10.78
C GLY A 124 -4.73 -11.84 -12.30
N ILE A 125 -3.77 -11.09 -12.82
CA ILE A 125 -3.38 -11.13 -14.26
C ILE A 125 -2.73 -12.48 -14.58
N GLU A 126 -1.80 -12.95 -13.76
CA GLU A 126 -1.12 -14.24 -13.93
C GLU A 126 -2.12 -15.40 -13.94
N GLU A 127 -2.93 -15.51 -12.88
CA GLU A 127 -3.91 -16.55 -12.70
C GLU A 127 -4.89 -16.63 -13.89
N GLN A 128 -5.47 -15.49 -14.25
CA GLN A 128 -6.45 -15.46 -15.35
C GLN A 128 -5.81 -15.75 -16.72
N THR A 129 -4.56 -15.35 -16.92
CA THR A 129 -3.83 -15.65 -18.16
C THR A 129 -3.59 -17.15 -18.29
N ILE A 130 -3.17 -17.83 -17.22
CA ILE A 130 -2.97 -19.28 -17.19
C ILE A 130 -4.31 -19.98 -17.43
N GLU A 131 -5.37 -19.61 -16.71
CA GLU A 131 -6.70 -20.17 -16.88
C GLU A 131 -7.23 -20.04 -18.32
N PHE A 132 -7.01 -18.87 -18.94
CA PHE A 132 -7.41 -18.64 -20.32
C PHE A 132 -6.64 -19.56 -21.30
N HIS A 133 -5.36 -19.76 -21.10
CA HIS A 133 -4.56 -20.71 -21.90
C HIS A 133 -4.99 -22.16 -21.69
N GLU A 134 -5.54 -22.51 -20.53
CA GLU A 134 -6.15 -23.82 -20.24
C GLU A 134 -7.56 -23.97 -20.81
N GLY A 135 -8.07 -23.00 -21.54
CA GLY A 135 -9.40 -23.02 -22.20
C GLY A 135 -10.56 -22.60 -21.29
N LYS A 136 -10.27 -22.05 -20.09
CA LYS A 136 -11.32 -21.50 -19.23
C LYS A 136 -11.75 -20.11 -19.74
N LYS A 137 -12.99 -19.71 -19.37
CA LYS A 137 -13.52 -18.38 -19.71
C LYS A 137 -12.88 -17.30 -18.82
N ILE A 138 -12.65 -16.12 -19.42
CA ILE A 138 -12.23 -14.95 -18.65
C ILE A 138 -13.37 -14.52 -17.72
N SER A 139 -13.01 -14.22 -16.47
CA SER A 139 -13.95 -13.70 -15.47
C SER A 139 -14.48 -12.33 -15.88
N PRO A 140 -15.78 -12.03 -15.73
CA PRO A 140 -16.29 -10.67 -15.93
C PRO A 140 -15.72 -9.64 -14.94
N PHE A 141 -15.12 -10.12 -13.86
CA PHE A 141 -14.47 -9.28 -12.85
C PHE A 141 -12.96 -9.14 -13.08
N TYR A 142 -12.38 -9.73 -14.12
CA TYR A 142 -10.96 -9.72 -14.37
C TYR A 142 -10.37 -8.29 -14.38
N VAL A 143 -10.93 -7.40 -15.20
CA VAL A 143 -10.44 -6.03 -15.30
C VAL A 143 -10.61 -5.28 -13.96
N PRO A 144 -11.82 -5.20 -13.35
CA PRO A 144 -11.97 -4.50 -12.06
C PRO A 144 -11.23 -5.19 -10.90
N LYS A 145 -10.88 -6.49 -11.00
CA LYS A 145 -10.05 -7.17 -9.99
C LYS A 145 -8.61 -6.65 -10.01
N THR A 146 -8.07 -6.28 -11.19
CA THR A 146 -6.63 -6.12 -11.39
C THR A 146 -6.14 -4.68 -11.51
N ILE A 147 -6.98 -3.75 -11.97
CA ILE A 147 -6.56 -2.36 -12.19
C ILE A 147 -6.43 -1.57 -10.89
N ILE A 148 -5.38 -0.75 -10.80
CA ILE A 148 -4.95 -0.10 -9.56
C ILE A 148 -6.00 0.85 -8.99
N ASN A 149 -6.70 1.61 -9.86
CA ASN A 149 -7.72 2.57 -9.42
C ASN A 149 -8.97 1.92 -8.80
N MET A 150 -9.09 0.59 -8.86
CA MET A 150 -10.18 -0.10 -8.16
C MET A 150 -9.99 -0.15 -6.65
N LEU A 151 -8.78 0.05 -6.14
CA LEU A 151 -8.58 0.20 -4.71
C LEU A 151 -9.31 1.44 -4.16
N PRO A 152 -9.01 2.70 -4.58
CA PRO A 152 -9.81 3.84 -4.14
C PRO A 152 -11.25 3.79 -4.63
N GLY A 153 -11.53 3.14 -5.77
CA GLY A 153 -12.88 2.94 -6.28
C GLY A 153 -13.75 2.09 -5.34
N GLN A 154 -13.27 0.93 -4.91
CA GLN A 154 -13.96 0.07 -3.95
C GLN A 154 -14.08 0.75 -2.58
N LEU A 155 -13.03 1.45 -2.13
CA LEU A 155 -13.09 2.23 -0.90
C LEU A 155 -14.20 3.29 -0.97
N SER A 156 -14.29 4.02 -2.08
CA SER A 156 -15.32 5.05 -2.29
C SER A 156 -16.73 4.47 -2.23
N ILE A 157 -16.95 3.32 -2.85
CA ILE A 157 -18.26 2.62 -2.82
C ILE A 157 -18.62 2.19 -1.40
N ILE A 158 -17.68 1.55 -0.69
CA ILE A 158 -17.95 0.96 0.64
C ILE A 158 -18.07 2.04 1.72
N ALA A 159 -17.22 3.07 1.67
CA ALA A 159 -17.19 4.12 2.68
C ALA A 159 -18.07 5.35 2.34
N GLY A 160 -18.60 5.42 1.11
CA GLY A 160 -19.44 6.55 0.68
C GLY A 160 -18.67 7.82 0.34
N LEU A 161 -17.41 7.71 -0.11
CA LEU A 161 -16.59 8.87 -0.48
C LEU A 161 -17.03 9.39 -1.85
N LYS A 162 -17.34 10.67 -1.96
CA LYS A 162 -17.78 11.32 -3.21
C LYS A 162 -16.85 12.44 -3.67
N GLY A 163 -15.79 12.71 -2.93
CA GLY A 163 -14.73 13.67 -3.30
C GLY A 163 -13.78 13.14 -4.37
N PRO A 164 -12.68 13.84 -4.67
CA PRO A 164 -11.70 13.42 -5.67
C PRO A 164 -11.17 12.01 -5.39
N SER A 165 -11.19 11.13 -6.41
CA SER A 165 -10.77 9.73 -6.26
C SER A 165 -10.00 9.26 -7.47
N PHE A 166 -8.72 8.86 -7.27
CA PHE A 166 -7.85 8.28 -8.29
C PHE A 166 -6.67 7.55 -7.66
N SER A 167 -5.82 6.91 -8.48
CA SER A 167 -4.57 6.30 -8.04
C SER A 167 -3.37 6.98 -8.69
N ALA A 168 -2.35 7.27 -7.91
CA ALA A 168 -1.01 7.54 -8.43
C ALA A 168 -0.31 6.21 -8.71
N VAL A 169 0.58 6.19 -9.72
CA VAL A 169 1.43 5.04 -10.05
C VAL A 169 2.83 5.55 -10.36
N SER A 170 3.75 5.31 -9.47
CA SER A 170 5.16 5.70 -9.58
C SER A 170 6.08 4.72 -8.82
N ALA A 171 5.79 3.43 -8.98
CA ALA A 171 6.53 2.33 -8.35
C ALA A 171 6.71 2.56 -6.83
N CYS A 172 7.93 2.49 -6.30
CA CYS A 172 8.22 2.65 -4.86
C CYS A 172 7.82 4.03 -4.29
N ALA A 173 7.70 5.07 -5.13
CA ALA A 173 7.32 6.42 -4.72
C ALA A 173 5.80 6.66 -4.69
N THR A 174 4.99 5.68 -5.08
CA THR A 174 3.54 5.81 -5.26
C THR A 174 2.84 6.39 -4.02
N SER A 175 3.11 5.84 -2.83
CA SER A 175 2.47 6.32 -1.59
C SER A 175 2.84 7.75 -1.27
N ASN A 176 4.12 8.14 -1.46
CA ASN A 176 4.57 9.52 -1.25
C ASN A 176 3.89 10.49 -2.23
N HIS A 177 3.74 10.09 -3.49
CA HIS A 177 3.03 10.90 -4.50
C HIS A 177 1.54 11.00 -4.21
N SER A 178 0.90 9.93 -3.70
CA SER A 178 -0.49 9.94 -3.23
C SER A 178 -0.68 10.95 -2.09
N ILE A 179 0.18 10.89 -1.07
CA ILE A 179 0.19 11.82 0.08
C ILE A 179 0.39 13.27 -0.38
N GLY A 180 1.41 13.51 -1.20
CA GLY A 180 1.74 14.86 -1.65
C GLY A 180 0.68 15.49 -2.57
N SER A 181 0.06 14.68 -3.44
CA SER A 181 -1.02 15.13 -4.32
C SER A 181 -2.26 15.49 -3.50
N ALA A 182 -2.65 14.65 -2.56
CA ALA A 182 -3.77 14.92 -1.67
C ALA A 182 -3.55 16.12 -0.75
N MET A 183 -2.34 16.27 -0.21
CA MET A 183 -1.97 17.49 0.54
C MET A 183 -2.26 18.75 -0.27
N ARG A 184 -1.85 18.78 -1.54
CA ARG A 184 -2.11 19.93 -2.42
C ARG A 184 -3.60 20.13 -2.65
N MET A 185 -4.38 19.06 -2.90
CA MET A 185 -5.84 19.17 -3.06
C MET A 185 -6.51 19.80 -1.85
N ILE A 186 -6.12 19.38 -0.64
CA ILE A 186 -6.63 20.00 0.60
C ILE A 186 -6.18 21.46 0.69
N GLN A 187 -4.92 21.76 0.39
CA GLN A 187 -4.38 23.13 0.42
C GLN A 187 -5.08 24.07 -0.55
N TYR A 188 -5.50 23.58 -1.71
CA TYR A 188 -6.23 24.36 -2.72
C TYR A 188 -7.75 24.36 -2.53
N GLY A 189 -8.28 23.54 -1.60
CA GLY A 189 -9.70 23.53 -1.27
C GLY A 189 -10.56 22.58 -2.11
N ASP A 190 -9.94 21.65 -2.86
CA ASP A 190 -10.67 20.64 -3.64
C ASP A 190 -11.33 19.59 -2.72
N ALA A 191 -10.72 19.32 -1.57
CA ALA A 191 -11.24 18.42 -0.54
C ALA A 191 -10.95 18.98 0.86
N ASP A 192 -11.65 18.47 1.87
CA ASP A 192 -11.36 18.75 3.28
C ASP A 192 -10.67 17.56 3.94
N VAL A 193 -10.94 16.34 3.46
CA VAL A 193 -10.34 15.11 3.95
C VAL A 193 -9.95 14.21 2.78
N MET A 194 -8.79 13.56 2.89
CA MET A 194 -8.32 12.58 1.89
C MET A 194 -7.79 11.31 2.57
N VAL A 195 -8.28 10.17 2.13
CA VAL A 195 -7.69 8.86 2.44
C VAL A 195 -6.53 8.63 1.48
N VAL A 196 -5.31 8.44 2.01
CA VAL A 196 -4.11 8.44 1.17
C VAL A 196 -3.12 7.35 1.56
N GLY A 197 -2.35 6.89 0.59
CA GLY A 197 -1.29 5.92 0.83
C GLY A 197 -1.09 4.97 -0.34
N GLY A 198 -0.75 3.74 -0.02
CA GLY A 198 -0.58 2.69 -1.03
C GLY A 198 -0.67 1.30 -0.44
N ALA A 199 -0.89 0.35 -1.35
CA ALA A 199 -0.93 -1.07 -1.04
C ALA A 199 -0.31 -1.87 -2.18
N GLU A 200 0.40 -2.94 -1.84
CA GLU A 200 1.01 -3.83 -2.83
C GLU A 200 1.03 -5.27 -2.34
N ARG A 201 0.84 -6.21 -3.25
CA ARG A 201 1.21 -7.60 -3.08
C ARG A 201 2.23 -7.97 -4.16
N GLY A 202 3.52 -7.82 -3.82
CA GLY A 202 4.62 -8.11 -4.73
C GLY A 202 5.04 -9.59 -4.77
N SER A 203 4.54 -10.42 -3.83
CA SER A 203 4.87 -11.84 -3.72
C SER A 203 4.08 -12.70 -4.71
N SER A 204 4.17 -12.39 -6.02
CA SER A 204 3.63 -13.22 -7.10
C SER A 204 4.75 -13.86 -7.93
N PRO A 205 4.48 -15.00 -8.62
CA PRO A 205 5.49 -15.71 -9.41
C PRO A 205 6.21 -14.81 -10.43
N THR A 206 5.48 -14.02 -11.22
CA THR A 206 6.10 -13.18 -12.27
C THR A 206 6.78 -11.95 -11.69
N ALA A 207 6.30 -11.37 -10.58
CA ALA A 207 7.00 -10.28 -9.92
C ALA A 207 8.35 -10.74 -9.34
N VAL A 208 8.34 -11.81 -8.55
CA VAL A 208 9.57 -12.40 -7.99
C VAL A 208 10.51 -12.83 -9.11
N GLY A 209 10.01 -13.56 -10.11
CA GLY A 209 10.79 -14.00 -11.26
C GLY A 209 11.40 -12.84 -12.05
N GLY A 210 10.66 -11.76 -12.27
CA GLY A 210 11.12 -10.56 -12.95
C GLY A 210 12.27 -9.86 -12.20
N PHE A 211 12.12 -9.65 -10.89
CA PHE A 211 13.18 -9.05 -10.08
C PHE A 211 14.39 -9.97 -9.90
N CYS A 212 14.20 -11.30 -9.85
CA CYS A 212 15.31 -12.26 -9.89
C CYS A 212 16.08 -12.16 -11.20
N ALA A 213 15.39 -12.06 -12.35
CA ALA A 213 16.03 -11.90 -13.67
C ALA A 213 16.86 -10.62 -13.76
N MET A 214 16.43 -9.55 -13.11
CA MET A 214 17.18 -8.29 -12.99
C MET A 214 18.36 -8.37 -12.00
N LYS A 215 18.49 -9.46 -11.24
CA LYS A 215 19.48 -9.59 -10.16
C LYS A 215 19.38 -8.46 -9.11
N ALA A 216 18.17 -8.02 -8.83
CA ALA A 216 17.92 -6.86 -7.98
C ALA A 216 17.60 -7.27 -6.52
N MET A 217 17.30 -8.55 -6.27
CA MET A 217 16.88 -9.07 -4.96
C MET A 217 18.02 -9.78 -4.25
N SER A 218 17.99 -9.69 -2.91
CA SER A 218 18.89 -10.46 -2.05
C SER A 218 18.68 -11.96 -2.23
N THR A 219 19.78 -12.70 -2.23
CA THR A 219 19.80 -14.17 -2.31
C THR A 219 20.16 -14.85 -0.97
N ARG A 220 20.08 -14.11 0.16
CA ARG A 220 20.33 -14.62 1.51
C ARG A 220 19.19 -15.49 2.02
N ASN A 221 18.92 -16.58 1.30
CA ASN A 221 17.83 -17.50 1.60
C ASN A 221 18.04 -18.28 2.92
N ASP A 222 19.28 -18.42 3.36
CA ASP A 222 19.72 -19.09 4.58
C ASP A 222 19.59 -18.21 5.84
N ASP A 223 19.53 -16.89 5.68
CA ASP A 223 19.37 -15.92 6.77
C ASP A 223 18.38 -14.80 6.41
N PRO A 224 17.08 -15.13 6.24
CA PRO A 224 16.06 -14.18 5.74
C PRO A 224 15.94 -12.93 6.60
N THR A 225 16.02 -13.08 7.91
CA THR A 225 15.82 -11.99 8.87
C THR A 225 16.89 -10.91 8.80
N ARG A 226 18.02 -11.19 8.19
CA ARG A 226 19.16 -10.28 8.01
C ARG A 226 19.42 -9.95 6.53
N ALA A 227 18.54 -10.34 5.63
CA ALA A 227 18.71 -10.10 4.20
C ALA A 227 18.56 -8.63 3.80
N SER A 228 17.54 -7.93 4.34
CA SER A 228 17.39 -6.48 4.15
C SER A 228 18.38 -5.73 5.03
N ARG A 229 19.38 -5.11 4.40
CA ARG A 229 20.50 -4.46 5.10
C ARG A 229 20.98 -3.20 4.35
N PRO A 230 20.12 -2.16 4.28
CA PRO A 230 20.46 -0.91 3.60
C PRO A 230 21.74 -0.30 4.21
N TRP A 231 22.55 0.34 3.36
CA TRP A 231 23.86 0.95 3.66
C TRP A 231 24.96 -0.02 4.11
N ASP A 232 24.66 -1.30 4.33
CA ASP A 232 25.68 -2.30 4.62
C ASP A 232 26.57 -2.55 3.39
N LYS A 233 27.89 -2.71 3.59
CA LYS A 233 28.83 -3.00 2.49
C LYS A 233 28.57 -4.33 1.81
N ASP A 234 28.01 -5.30 2.55
CA ASP A 234 27.76 -6.65 2.08
C ASP A 234 26.29 -6.85 1.64
N ARG A 235 25.54 -5.77 1.38
CA ARG A 235 24.19 -5.85 0.82
C ARG A 235 24.23 -6.43 -0.59
N ASP A 236 23.30 -7.30 -0.90
CA ASP A 236 23.23 -8.03 -2.16
C ASP A 236 21.90 -7.84 -2.93
N GLY A 237 21.08 -6.90 -2.51
CA GLY A 237 19.80 -6.59 -3.14
C GLY A 237 18.71 -6.24 -2.14
N PHE A 238 17.53 -5.89 -2.64
CA PHE A 238 16.37 -5.65 -1.78
C PHE A 238 15.57 -6.94 -1.50
N VAL A 239 14.64 -6.88 -0.58
CA VAL A 239 13.67 -7.94 -0.29
C VAL A 239 12.27 -7.38 -0.55
N LEU A 240 11.44 -8.12 -1.32
CA LEU A 240 10.05 -7.76 -1.54
C LEU A 240 9.27 -7.77 -0.23
N GLY A 241 8.33 -6.83 -0.09
CA GLY A 241 7.39 -6.78 1.02
C GLY A 241 5.97 -6.55 0.51
N ASP A 242 5.02 -7.29 1.07
CA ASP A 242 3.58 -7.07 0.88
C ASP A 242 3.05 -6.13 1.96
N GLY A 243 1.94 -5.47 1.70
CA GLY A 243 1.25 -4.70 2.72
C GLY A 243 0.53 -3.47 2.23
N ALA A 244 0.08 -2.67 3.19
CA ALA A 244 -0.55 -1.38 2.96
C ALA A 244 -0.26 -0.41 4.11
N GLY A 245 -0.08 0.87 3.77
CA GLY A 245 0.00 1.97 4.73
C GLY A 245 -0.90 3.11 4.30
N ILE A 246 -1.83 3.51 5.18
CA ILE A 246 -2.85 4.51 4.90
C ILE A 246 -2.88 5.57 5.98
N LEU A 247 -3.00 6.82 5.54
CA LEU A 247 -3.19 7.99 6.38
C LEU A 247 -4.55 8.65 6.05
N ILE A 248 -5.16 9.28 7.05
CA ILE A 248 -6.21 10.27 6.83
C ILE A 248 -5.57 11.65 6.92
N LEU A 249 -5.54 12.35 5.80
CA LEU A 249 -5.17 13.76 5.75
C LEU A 249 -6.42 14.63 5.87
N GLU A 250 -6.32 15.66 6.68
CA GLU A 250 -7.46 16.51 7.00
C GLU A 250 -7.05 17.98 7.09
N GLU A 251 -7.90 18.87 6.66
CA GLU A 251 -7.72 20.30 6.85
C GLU A 251 -7.74 20.63 8.34
N TYR A 252 -6.81 21.44 8.79
CA TYR A 252 -6.55 21.68 10.21
C TYR A 252 -7.74 22.26 10.97
N GLU A 253 -8.42 23.28 10.44
CA GLU A 253 -9.57 23.87 11.13
C GLU A 253 -10.79 22.94 11.11
N HIS A 254 -10.95 22.12 10.05
CA HIS A 254 -11.93 21.06 10.00
C HIS A 254 -11.67 20.02 11.10
N ALA A 255 -10.43 19.55 11.23
CA ALA A 255 -10.03 18.59 12.26
C ALA A 255 -10.28 19.14 13.68
N LYS A 256 -9.93 20.39 13.94
CA LYS A 256 -10.17 21.07 15.22
C LYS A 256 -11.66 21.20 15.52
N ALA A 257 -12.47 21.61 14.55
CA ALA A 257 -13.90 21.85 14.73
C ALA A 257 -14.65 20.59 15.19
N ARG A 258 -14.21 19.41 14.74
CA ARG A 258 -14.78 18.12 15.17
C ARG A 258 -14.07 17.48 16.37
N GLY A 259 -13.04 18.13 16.93
CA GLY A 259 -12.27 17.59 18.05
C GLY A 259 -11.41 16.37 17.70
N ALA A 260 -10.94 16.28 16.47
CA ALA A 260 -10.13 15.16 16.01
C ALA A 260 -8.80 15.04 16.77
N LYS A 261 -8.34 13.81 16.99
CA LYS A 261 -6.96 13.55 17.35
C LYS A 261 -6.06 13.92 16.18
N ILE A 262 -5.04 14.72 16.42
CA ILE A 262 -4.05 15.12 15.43
C ILE A 262 -2.72 14.46 15.79
N TYR A 263 -2.18 13.64 14.91
CA TYR A 263 -0.88 13.00 15.07
C TYR A 263 0.27 13.95 14.76
N CYS A 264 0.18 14.63 13.63
CA CYS A 264 1.18 15.60 13.18
C CYS A 264 0.61 16.49 12.09
N GLU A 265 1.34 17.55 11.75
CA GLU A 265 1.12 18.37 10.57
C GLU A 265 1.99 17.91 9.42
N LEU A 266 1.41 17.76 8.24
CA LEU A 266 2.14 17.53 7.00
C LEU A 266 2.58 18.87 6.42
N ALA A 267 3.82 19.25 6.68
CA ALA A 267 4.32 20.58 6.41
C ALA A 267 4.72 20.84 4.96
N GLY A 268 5.10 19.79 4.21
CA GLY A 268 5.57 19.98 2.84
C GLY A 268 5.66 18.70 2.03
N PHE A 269 5.80 18.88 0.71
CA PHE A 269 6.01 17.83 -0.27
C PHE A 269 6.90 18.33 -1.41
N GLY A 270 7.85 17.52 -1.82
CA GLY A 270 8.69 17.72 -2.98
C GLY A 270 8.76 16.47 -3.84
N ALA A 271 8.91 16.65 -5.15
CA ALA A 271 9.10 15.57 -6.10
C ALA A 271 10.13 16.00 -7.15
N SER A 272 11.00 15.08 -7.53
CA SER A 272 12.01 15.27 -8.57
C SER A 272 12.24 13.95 -9.32
N SER A 273 12.94 14.02 -10.46
CA SER A 273 13.43 12.87 -11.21
C SER A 273 14.93 13.04 -11.43
N ASP A 274 15.68 11.95 -11.28
CA ASP A 274 17.13 11.95 -11.48
C ASP A 274 17.55 11.84 -12.95
N ALA A 275 16.63 11.42 -13.84
CA ALA A 275 16.85 11.25 -15.28
C ALA A 275 18.09 10.38 -15.62
N ASN A 276 18.40 9.40 -14.74
CA ASN A 276 19.62 8.60 -14.82
C ASN A 276 19.36 7.17 -15.32
N HIS A 277 18.84 6.29 -14.49
CA HIS A 277 18.69 4.86 -14.77
C HIS A 277 17.27 4.38 -14.45
N MET A 278 16.81 3.36 -15.22
CA MET A 278 15.44 2.84 -15.10
C MET A 278 15.11 2.30 -13.71
N THR A 279 16.07 1.72 -12.98
CA THR A 279 15.85 1.05 -11.69
C THR A 279 16.85 1.43 -10.58
N ARG A 280 17.83 2.29 -10.86
CA ARG A 280 18.82 2.73 -9.88
C ARG A 280 18.75 4.24 -9.70
N SER A 281 18.80 4.70 -8.45
CA SER A 281 19.03 6.11 -8.14
C SER A 281 20.43 6.53 -8.60
N GLU A 282 20.59 7.79 -8.95
CA GLU A 282 21.89 8.37 -9.27
C GLU A 282 22.74 8.40 -7.97
N GLU A 283 23.98 7.87 -8.05
CA GLU A 283 24.82 7.64 -6.86
C GLU A 283 25.11 8.93 -6.10
N HIS A 284 25.33 10.03 -6.78
CA HIS A 284 25.63 11.32 -6.14
C HIS A 284 24.44 11.88 -5.37
N THR A 285 23.20 11.65 -5.82
CA THR A 285 21.98 12.06 -5.09
C THR A 285 21.76 11.23 -3.85
N SER A 286 22.04 9.92 -3.91
CA SER A 286 21.93 9.03 -2.75
C SER A 286 23.00 9.28 -1.68
N GLU A 287 24.21 9.67 -2.06
CA GLU A 287 25.26 10.09 -1.12
C GLU A 287 24.91 11.38 -0.39
N LEU A 288 24.28 12.35 -1.05
CA LEU A 288 23.83 13.59 -0.43
C LEU A 288 22.67 13.36 0.56
N GLN A 289 21.77 12.43 0.28
CA GLN A 289 20.68 12.05 1.18
C GLN A 289 21.17 11.30 2.43
N SER A 290 22.31 10.65 2.38
CA SER A 290 22.90 9.93 3.53
C SER A 290 23.67 10.81 4.51
N ARG A 291 23.81 12.11 4.25
CA ARG A 291 24.57 13.07 5.08
C ARG A 291 23.72 13.95 6.00
N PHE A 292 22.39 13.71 6.04
CA PHE A 292 21.49 14.47 6.91
C PHE A 292 20.70 13.56 7.84
#